data_ac330159e816707dad5f1d695986c3a1
#
_entry.id   ac330159e816707dad5f1d695986c3a1
#
_cell.length_a   1.000
_cell.length_b   1.000
_cell.length_c   1.000
_cell.angle_alpha   90.00
_cell.angle_beta   90.00
_cell.angle_gamma   90.00
#
_symmetry.space_group_name_H-M   'P 1'
#
loop_
_entity.id
_entity.type
_entity.pdbx_description
1 polymer ?
#
loop_
_entity_poly.entity_id
_entity_poly.type
_entity_poly.pdbx_seq_one_letter_code
_entity_poly.pdbx_strand_id
1 'polypeptide(L)'
;MKIISGNSNIELSKEISEYLKIQLSEVNMTRFSDKEIFVEIGENVRGEDVFLVQSTSFPANDNLMELLVAIDALKRGSAKRITAVLPYFGYARQDRKTGPRTPISAKLVANLITTAGANRVLTMDLHAGQIQGFFDIPLDNLLSLIHI
;
A
#
# COMPACT_ATOMS: atom_id res chain seq x y z
N MET A 1 -6.52 -0.54 -16.70
CA MET A 1 -6.09 -1.04 -15.37
C MET A 1 -4.62 -1.42 -15.43
N LYS A 2 -3.84 -0.97 -14.48
CA LYS A 2 -2.40 -1.27 -14.37
C LYS A 2 -2.06 -1.83 -13.00
N ILE A 3 -1.07 -2.71 -12.94
CA ILE A 3 -0.57 -3.30 -11.71
C ILE A 3 0.90 -2.91 -11.54
N ILE A 4 1.23 -2.33 -10.41
CA ILE A 4 2.59 -1.92 -10.05
C ILE A 4 3.02 -2.70 -8.82
N SER A 5 4.23 -3.24 -8.86
CA SER A 5 4.84 -3.92 -7.72
C SER A 5 5.78 -3.00 -6.97
N GLY A 6 5.58 -2.89 -5.66
CA GLY A 6 6.66 -2.45 -4.78
C GLY A 6 7.68 -3.56 -4.51
N ASN A 7 8.70 -3.25 -3.72
CA ASN A 7 9.81 -4.18 -3.46
C ASN A 7 9.54 -5.19 -2.33
N SER A 8 8.46 -5.02 -1.56
CA SER A 8 8.23 -5.85 -0.37
C SER A 8 7.93 -7.31 -0.66
N ASN A 9 7.24 -7.59 -1.79
CA ASN A 9 6.91 -8.95 -2.21
C ASN A 9 6.67 -9.02 -3.72
N ILE A 10 7.75 -9.04 -4.48
CA ILE A 10 7.71 -9.06 -5.94
C ILE A 10 7.09 -10.37 -6.47
N GLU A 11 7.35 -11.49 -5.80
CA GLU A 11 6.84 -12.79 -6.23
C GLU A 11 5.30 -12.82 -6.20
N LEU A 12 4.69 -12.34 -5.11
CA LEU A 12 3.23 -12.21 -5.04
C LEU A 12 2.67 -11.33 -6.17
N SER A 13 3.34 -10.22 -6.48
CA SER A 13 2.91 -9.34 -7.55
C SER A 13 2.98 -10.02 -8.92
N LYS A 14 3.99 -10.84 -9.15
CA LYS A 14 4.11 -11.67 -10.38
C LYS A 14 2.98 -12.70 -10.46
N GLU A 15 2.72 -13.43 -9.38
CA GLU A 15 1.63 -14.41 -9.34
C GLU A 15 0.26 -13.75 -9.61
N ILE A 16 0.00 -12.58 -9.04
CA ILE A 16 -1.21 -11.79 -9.31
C ILE A 16 -1.28 -11.40 -10.80
N SER A 17 -0.17 -10.93 -11.35
CA SER A 17 -0.05 -10.54 -12.75
C SER A 17 -0.35 -11.72 -13.70
N GLU A 18 0.22 -12.88 -13.42
CA GLU A 18 0.02 -14.10 -14.19
C GLU A 18 -1.44 -14.59 -14.12
N TYR A 19 -2.00 -14.60 -12.90
CA TYR A 19 -3.39 -15.02 -12.68
C TYR A 19 -4.38 -14.13 -13.42
N LEU A 20 -4.18 -12.81 -13.36
CA LEU A 20 -5.03 -11.83 -14.01
C LEU A 20 -4.73 -11.66 -15.52
N LYS A 21 -3.62 -12.19 -16.00
CA LYS A 21 -3.10 -11.99 -17.36
C LYS A 21 -2.90 -10.51 -17.70
N ILE A 22 -2.44 -9.74 -16.73
CA ILE A 22 -2.12 -8.32 -16.83
C ILE A 22 -0.66 -8.15 -16.49
N GLN A 23 0.13 -7.67 -17.44
CA GLN A 23 1.56 -7.45 -17.23
C GLN A 23 1.80 -6.39 -16.14
N LEU A 24 2.80 -6.63 -15.29
CA LEU A 24 3.28 -5.61 -14.35
C LEU A 24 3.81 -4.41 -15.11
N SER A 25 3.40 -3.24 -14.68
CA SER A 25 3.93 -1.98 -15.22
C SER A 25 5.37 -1.76 -14.80
N GLU A 26 6.13 -1.16 -15.69
CA GLU A 26 7.52 -0.81 -15.42
C GLU A 26 7.61 0.28 -14.36
N VAL A 27 8.42 0.04 -13.35
CA VAL A 27 8.69 0.98 -12.26
C VAL A 27 10.12 0.84 -11.79
N ASN A 28 10.77 1.95 -11.53
CA ASN A 28 12.08 2.00 -10.90
C ASN A 28 11.92 2.49 -9.45
N MET A 29 12.11 1.59 -8.50
CA MET A 29 12.08 1.88 -7.07
C MET A 29 13.44 1.56 -6.47
N THR A 30 14.21 2.58 -6.20
CA THR A 30 15.59 2.49 -5.72
C THR A 30 15.81 3.36 -4.49
N ARG A 31 17.04 3.39 -4.01
CA ARG A 31 17.44 4.24 -2.89
C ARG A 31 18.66 5.05 -3.26
N PHE A 32 18.68 6.29 -2.82
CA PHE A 32 19.86 7.12 -2.85
C PHE A 32 20.93 6.60 -1.85
N SER A 33 22.12 7.15 -1.89
CA SER A 33 23.22 6.75 -1.00
C SER A 33 22.92 6.96 0.48
N ASP A 34 22.10 7.95 0.80
CA ASP A 34 21.61 8.28 2.15
C ASP A 34 20.40 7.45 2.59
N LYS A 35 19.96 6.49 1.73
CA LYS A 35 18.83 5.59 1.92
C LYS A 35 17.45 6.20 1.68
N GLU A 36 17.36 7.45 1.25
CA GLU A 36 16.10 8.00 0.78
C GLU A 36 15.55 7.20 -0.41
N ILE A 37 14.24 7.02 -0.45
CA ILE A 37 13.57 6.23 -1.48
C ILE A 37 13.30 7.09 -2.69
N PHE A 38 13.65 6.56 -3.85
CA PHE A 38 13.34 7.13 -5.15
C PHE A 38 12.38 6.22 -5.91
N VAL A 39 11.32 6.80 -6.48
CA VAL A 39 10.35 6.09 -7.31
C VAL A 39 10.17 6.82 -8.61
N GLU A 40 10.27 6.09 -9.71
CA GLU A 40 9.97 6.56 -11.06
C GLU A 40 9.03 5.57 -11.74
N ILE A 41 7.87 6.05 -12.18
CA ILE A 41 6.91 5.24 -12.93
C ILE A 41 7.33 5.25 -14.40
N GLY A 42 7.70 4.08 -14.93
CA GLY A 42 8.24 3.94 -16.29
C GLY A 42 7.20 3.99 -17.41
N GLU A 43 5.90 4.01 -17.06
CA GLU A 43 4.81 4.01 -18.01
C GLU A 43 3.85 5.19 -17.81
N ASN A 44 3.11 5.52 -18.87
CA ASN A 44 2.02 6.49 -18.75
C ASN A 44 0.86 5.90 -17.95
N VAL A 45 0.54 6.52 -16.81
CA VAL A 45 -0.56 6.12 -15.92
C VAL A 45 -1.73 7.10 -15.93
N ARG A 46 -1.68 8.13 -16.76
CA ARG A 46 -2.73 9.15 -16.85
C ARG A 46 -4.09 8.53 -17.17
N GLY A 47 -5.06 8.81 -16.32
CA GLY A 47 -6.43 8.31 -16.48
C GLY A 47 -6.61 6.83 -16.20
N GLU A 48 -5.55 6.14 -15.77
CA GLU A 48 -5.58 4.71 -15.47
C GLU A 48 -6.06 4.40 -14.06
N ASP A 49 -6.65 3.24 -13.93
CA ASP A 49 -6.95 2.59 -12.65
C ASP A 49 -5.73 1.78 -12.24
N VAL A 50 -5.05 2.16 -11.17
CA VAL A 50 -3.76 1.60 -10.79
C VAL A 50 -3.86 0.86 -9.46
N PHE A 51 -3.36 -0.36 -9.43
CA PHE A 51 -3.21 -1.19 -8.24
C PHE A 51 -1.74 -1.27 -7.89
N LEU A 52 -1.38 -0.67 -6.75
CA LEU A 52 -0.01 -0.70 -6.22
C LEU A 52 0.09 -1.77 -5.13
N VAL A 53 0.79 -2.85 -5.41
CA VAL A 53 0.97 -3.98 -4.49
C VAL A 53 2.22 -3.76 -3.65
N GLN A 54 2.04 -3.51 -2.35
CA GLN A 54 3.13 -3.25 -1.42
C GLN A 54 2.73 -3.61 0.01
N SER A 55 3.29 -4.65 0.59
CA SER A 55 3.15 -4.93 2.02
C SER A 55 3.93 -3.92 2.85
N THR A 56 3.38 -3.54 4.00
CA THR A 56 4.11 -2.74 5.00
C THR A 56 4.61 -3.60 6.16
N SER A 57 5.03 -4.83 5.84
CA SER A 57 5.73 -5.76 6.70
C SER A 57 7.21 -5.35 6.90
N PHE A 58 7.97 -6.16 7.61
CA PHE A 58 9.41 -5.91 7.83
C PHE A 58 10.19 -5.82 6.49
N PRO A 59 11.03 -4.79 6.35
CA PRO A 59 11.26 -3.63 7.21
C PRO A 59 10.14 -2.58 7.06
N ALA A 60 9.32 -2.43 8.10
CA ALA A 60 8.04 -1.72 8.02
C ALA A 60 8.17 -0.25 7.61
N ASN A 61 9.15 0.47 8.17
CA ASN A 61 9.33 1.90 7.87
C ASN A 61 9.74 2.12 6.42
N ASP A 62 10.65 1.30 5.92
CA ASP A 62 11.11 1.38 4.54
C ASP A 62 9.98 1.06 3.56
N ASN A 63 9.25 -0.02 3.81
CA ASN A 63 8.14 -0.42 2.97
C ASN A 63 6.97 0.56 3.02
N LEU A 64 6.70 1.15 4.17
CA LEU A 64 5.69 2.19 4.30
C LEU A 64 6.09 3.44 3.51
N MET A 65 7.33 3.91 3.65
CA MET A 65 7.78 5.10 2.93
C MET A 65 7.80 4.86 1.41
N GLU A 66 8.22 3.68 0.96
CA GLU A 66 8.16 3.30 -0.45
C GLU A 66 6.72 3.35 -0.99
N LEU A 67 5.76 2.83 -0.22
CA LEU A 67 4.34 2.92 -0.54
C LEU A 67 3.88 4.37 -0.71
N LEU A 68 4.20 5.23 0.25
CA LEU A 68 3.76 6.63 0.24
C LEU A 68 4.35 7.41 -0.94
N VAL A 69 5.64 7.25 -1.20
CA VAL A 69 6.34 7.91 -2.31
C VAL A 69 5.79 7.42 -3.65
N ALA A 70 5.53 6.11 -3.78
CA ALA A 70 4.93 5.54 -4.99
C ALA A 70 3.51 6.06 -5.24
N ILE A 71 2.68 6.18 -4.20
CA ILE A 71 1.34 6.76 -4.32
C ILE A 71 1.42 8.21 -4.79
N ASP A 72 2.34 9.01 -4.22
CA ASP A 72 2.52 10.40 -4.64
C ASP A 72 2.97 10.50 -6.11
N ALA A 73 3.89 9.65 -6.54
CA ALA A 73 4.32 9.59 -7.93
C ALA A 73 3.15 9.28 -8.89
N LEU A 74 2.30 8.32 -8.54
CA LEU A 74 1.10 7.97 -9.31
C LEU A 74 0.09 9.11 -9.36
N LYS A 75 -0.14 9.79 -8.23
CA LYS A 75 -1.02 10.96 -8.14
C LYS A 75 -0.52 12.08 -9.05
N ARG A 76 0.77 12.39 -9.00
CA ARG A 76 1.40 13.39 -9.88
C ARG A 76 1.40 12.97 -11.35
N GLY A 77 1.46 11.67 -11.63
CA GLY A 77 1.28 11.08 -12.95
C GLY A 77 -0.17 11.14 -13.46
N SER A 78 -1.10 11.69 -12.68
CA SER A 78 -2.52 11.81 -13.01
C SER A 78 -3.25 10.48 -13.17
N ALA A 79 -2.86 9.46 -12.40
CA ALA A 79 -3.66 8.25 -12.31
C ALA A 79 -5.10 8.59 -11.89
N LYS A 80 -6.07 7.93 -12.50
CA LYS A 80 -7.50 8.19 -12.22
C LYS A 80 -7.90 7.72 -10.84
N ARG A 81 -7.44 6.53 -10.46
CA ARG A 81 -7.69 5.92 -9.16
C ARG A 81 -6.48 5.11 -8.74
N ILE A 82 -6.09 5.22 -7.49
CA ILE A 82 -4.97 4.49 -6.90
C ILE A 82 -5.52 3.61 -5.79
N THR A 83 -5.42 2.29 -5.98
CA THR A 83 -5.73 1.30 -4.95
C THR A 83 -4.42 0.80 -4.35
N ALA A 84 -4.23 1.06 -3.07
CA ALA A 84 -3.12 0.48 -2.32
C ALA A 84 -3.48 -0.95 -1.91
N VAL A 85 -2.78 -1.93 -2.47
CA VAL A 85 -2.95 -3.35 -2.15
C VAL A 85 -1.89 -3.72 -1.13
N LEU A 86 -2.34 -3.91 0.12
CA LEU A 86 -1.50 -4.13 1.28
C LEU A 86 -1.71 -5.56 1.81
N PRO A 87 -1.00 -6.57 1.29
CA PRO A 87 -1.14 -7.94 1.79
C PRO A 87 -0.89 -8.05 3.30
N TYR A 88 -0.07 -7.16 3.84
CA TYR A 88 0.10 -6.96 5.27
C TYR A 88 0.08 -5.46 5.60
N PHE A 89 -0.78 -5.08 6.56
CA PHE A 89 -0.89 -3.73 7.08
C PHE A 89 -0.07 -3.59 8.36
N GLY A 90 1.09 -2.99 8.26
CA GLY A 90 2.01 -2.73 9.38
C GLY A 90 1.46 -1.69 10.36
N TYR A 91 2.01 -1.68 11.58
CA TYR A 91 1.55 -0.82 12.69
C TYR A 91 0.14 -1.09 13.20
N ALA A 92 -0.55 -2.10 12.67
CA ALA A 92 -1.92 -2.44 13.00
C ALA A 92 -2.13 -2.82 14.48
N ARG A 93 -1.09 -3.34 15.14
CA ARG A 93 -1.15 -3.72 16.57
C ARG A 93 -1.36 -2.55 17.52
N GLN A 94 -1.05 -1.32 17.08
CA GLN A 94 -1.27 -0.09 17.84
C GLN A 94 -2.55 0.61 17.36
N ASP A 95 -3.67 -0.06 17.55
CA ASP A 95 -5.01 0.39 17.15
C ASP A 95 -5.75 1.18 18.26
N ARG A 96 -5.18 1.26 19.43
CA ARG A 96 -5.72 1.96 20.60
C ARG A 96 -4.60 2.44 21.52
N LYS A 97 -4.93 3.38 22.39
CA LYS A 97 -4.01 3.77 23.45
C LYS A 97 -3.91 2.65 24.50
N THR A 98 -2.70 2.20 24.75
CA THR A 98 -2.40 1.17 25.76
C THR A 98 -1.95 1.78 27.09
N GLY A 99 -1.75 3.09 27.13
CA GLY A 99 -1.33 3.82 28.31
C GLY A 99 -1.35 5.34 28.07
N PRO A 100 -1.02 6.15 29.10
CA PRO A 100 -0.93 7.60 28.94
C PRO A 100 0.19 7.97 27.94
N ARG A 101 -0.08 8.95 27.11
CA ARG A 101 0.88 9.51 26.13
C ARG A 101 1.40 8.48 25.09
N THR A 102 0.63 7.44 24.79
CA THR A 102 0.94 6.47 23.75
C THR A 102 0.24 6.84 22.43
N PRO A 103 0.83 6.50 21.26
CA PRO A 103 0.23 6.77 19.96
C PRO A 103 -0.91 5.80 19.63
N ILE A 104 -1.64 6.11 18.56
CA ILE A 104 -2.48 5.18 17.82
C ILE A 104 -1.87 5.08 16.41
N SER A 105 -0.82 4.30 16.27
CA SER A 105 -0.02 4.25 15.04
C SER A 105 -0.80 3.74 13.85
N ALA A 106 -1.75 2.83 14.06
CA ALA A 106 -2.62 2.36 12.98
C ALA A 106 -3.42 3.50 12.35
N LYS A 107 -3.96 4.44 13.15
CA LYS A 107 -4.66 5.62 12.64
C LYS A 107 -3.73 6.58 11.92
N LEU A 108 -2.53 6.79 12.45
CA LEU A 108 -1.52 7.64 11.81
C LEU A 108 -1.18 7.09 10.42
N VAL A 109 -0.89 5.80 10.30
CA VAL A 109 -0.54 5.16 9.02
C VAL A 109 -1.71 5.24 8.05
N ALA A 110 -2.95 4.98 8.50
CA ALA A 110 -4.15 5.14 7.67
C ALA A 110 -4.26 6.56 7.10
N ASN A 111 -4.03 7.58 7.93
CA ASN A 111 -4.05 8.97 7.50
C ASN A 111 -2.94 9.29 6.48
N LEU A 112 -1.73 8.77 6.69
CA LEU A 112 -0.61 8.96 5.76
C LEU A 112 -0.92 8.40 4.37
N ILE A 113 -1.45 7.19 4.30
CA ILE A 113 -1.82 6.53 3.04
C ILE A 113 -2.90 7.35 2.31
N THR A 114 -3.92 7.79 3.02
CA THR A 114 -4.99 8.63 2.46
C THR A 114 -4.44 9.97 1.97
N THR A 115 -3.63 10.64 2.77
CA THR A 115 -3.03 11.94 2.44
C THR A 115 -2.08 11.85 1.25
N ALA A 116 -1.32 10.76 1.12
CA ALA A 116 -0.45 10.53 -0.02
C ALA A 116 -1.22 10.49 -1.35
N GLY A 117 -2.47 10.03 -1.32
CA GLY A 117 -3.36 10.08 -2.48
C GLY A 117 -4.02 8.76 -2.86
N ALA A 118 -3.96 7.74 -2.02
CA ALA A 118 -4.73 6.51 -2.24
C ALA A 118 -6.23 6.81 -2.23
N ASN A 119 -6.96 6.21 -3.16
CA ASN A 119 -8.41 6.33 -3.26
C ASN A 119 -9.14 5.14 -2.63
N ARG A 120 -8.44 4.02 -2.50
CA ARG A 120 -8.96 2.77 -1.94
C ARG A 120 -7.82 1.95 -1.36
N VAL A 121 -8.13 1.15 -0.35
CA VAL A 121 -7.20 0.17 0.22
C VAL A 121 -7.79 -1.23 0.10
N LEU A 122 -6.98 -2.17 -0.34
CA LEU A 122 -7.26 -3.60 -0.27
C LEU A 122 -6.21 -4.23 0.65
N THR A 123 -6.65 -4.90 1.70
CA THR A 123 -5.74 -5.53 2.66
C THR A 123 -6.24 -6.92 3.06
N MET A 124 -5.42 -7.66 3.78
CA MET A 124 -5.76 -8.99 4.28
C MET A 124 -5.57 -9.06 5.78
N ASP A 125 -6.45 -9.79 6.45
CA ASP A 125 -6.34 -10.18 7.86
C ASP A 125 -5.91 -9.02 8.77
N LEU A 126 -6.65 -7.93 8.74
CA LEU A 126 -6.40 -6.82 9.67
C LEU A 126 -6.34 -7.33 11.10
N HIS A 127 -5.37 -6.84 11.85
CA HIS A 127 -5.19 -7.18 13.27
C HIS A 127 -6.47 -7.03 14.09
N ALA A 128 -7.27 -6.02 13.78
CA ALA A 128 -8.57 -5.78 14.39
C ALA A 128 -9.54 -5.16 13.38
N GLY A 129 -10.78 -5.60 13.39
CA GLY A 129 -11.80 -5.16 12.42
C GLY A 129 -12.09 -3.66 12.48
N GLN A 130 -11.97 -3.02 13.64
CA GLN A 130 -12.20 -1.59 13.81
C GLN A 130 -11.19 -0.70 13.06
N ILE A 131 -10.04 -1.23 12.64
CA ILE A 131 -9.05 -0.48 11.85
C ILE A 131 -9.64 -0.03 10.51
N GLN A 132 -10.63 -0.75 9.97
CA GLN A 132 -11.37 -0.32 8.79
C GLN A 132 -11.95 1.09 8.94
N GLY A 133 -12.44 1.43 10.15
CA GLY A 133 -12.98 2.75 10.46
C GLY A 133 -11.93 3.86 10.59
N PHE A 134 -10.65 3.53 10.57
CA PHE A 134 -9.56 4.52 10.61
C PHE A 134 -9.31 5.19 9.26
N PHE A 135 -9.77 4.55 8.19
CA PHE A 135 -9.67 5.08 6.83
C PHE A 135 -10.92 5.89 6.47
N ASP A 136 -10.72 7.08 5.91
CA ASP A 136 -11.79 7.89 5.34
C ASP A 136 -12.08 7.53 3.88
N ILE A 137 -11.28 6.63 3.31
CA ILE A 137 -11.46 6.05 1.97
C ILE A 137 -11.96 4.61 2.10
N PRO A 138 -12.60 4.05 1.04
CA PRO A 138 -13.03 2.65 1.04
C PRO A 138 -11.88 1.69 1.33
N LEU A 139 -12.15 0.69 2.16
CA LEU A 139 -11.22 -0.38 2.47
C LEU A 139 -11.92 -1.73 2.36
N ASP A 140 -11.28 -2.66 1.66
CA ASP A 140 -11.66 -4.06 1.61
C ASP A 140 -10.66 -4.88 2.43
N ASN A 141 -11.18 -5.55 3.45
CA ASN A 141 -10.40 -6.48 4.25
C ASN A 141 -10.72 -7.91 3.84
N LEU A 142 -9.81 -8.56 3.14
CA LEU A 142 -9.94 -9.96 2.77
C LEU A 142 -9.54 -10.82 3.96
N LEU A 143 -10.29 -11.88 4.19
CA LEU A 143 -9.98 -12.88 5.20
C LEU A 143 -9.33 -14.08 4.52
N SER A 144 -8.06 -14.35 4.85
CA SER A 144 -7.32 -15.48 4.29
C SER A 144 -7.76 -16.82 4.88
N LEU A 145 -8.25 -16.79 6.11
CA LEU A 145 -8.81 -17.98 6.74
C LEU A 145 -10.16 -18.27 6.12
N ILE A 146 -10.16 -19.25 5.27
CA ILE A 146 -11.37 -19.95 4.94
C ILE A 146 -11.72 -20.75 6.19
N HIS A 147 -12.63 -20.20 6.96
CA HIS A 147 -13.19 -20.95 8.07
C HIS A 147 -14.05 -22.05 7.48
N ILE A 148 -13.54 -23.20 7.64
CA ILE A 148 -14.24 -24.43 7.34
C ILE A 148 -15.26 -24.66 8.44
#